data_52dc53632368eb345fdbd415eb32f294
#
_entry.id   52dc53632368eb345fdbd415eb32f294
#
_cell.length_a   1.000
_cell.length_b   1.000
_cell.length_c   1.000
_cell.angle_alpha   90.00
_cell.angle_beta   90.00
_cell.angle_gamma   90.00
#
_symmetry.space_group_name_H-M   'P 1'
#
loop_
_entity.id
_entity.type
_entity.pdbx_description
1 polymer ?
#
loop_
_entity_poly.entity_id
_entity_poly.type
_entity_poly.pdbx_seq_one_letter_code
_entity_poly.pdbx_strand_id
1 'polypeptide(L)'
;MTSALVHRLVERAGLGPLLAERERGVVPSGREVSELLARADLLALGAAADIARRRECGDEARIHIPSAPPASEGLVVIGREASLRGTALLRRIVSDRLTGPIALRIVVDFEMLGLEIAQVALSFGASDLAGPIASRRGLPMVDRDDQKKMVKRREIAAYVERAGLRPVFVSTDAREGERGAPADSGPRYHVDS
;
A
#
# COMPACT_ATOMS: atom_id res chain seq x y z
N MET A 1 -9.48 13.00 -9.30
CA MET A 1 -10.29 14.13 -8.77
C MET A 1 -11.15 13.63 -7.61
N THR A 2 -10.89 14.09 -6.39
CA THR A 2 -11.72 13.72 -5.23
C THR A 2 -13.09 14.41 -5.33
N SER A 3 -14.18 13.65 -5.15
CA SER A 3 -15.55 14.16 -5.26
C SER A 3 -15.81 15.26 -4.21
N ALA A 4 -16.59 16.29 -4.55
CA ALA A 4 -17.04 17.34 -3.63
C ALA A 4 -17.79 16.76 -2.40
N LEU A 5 -18.41 15.58 -2.55
CA LEU A 5 -19.05 14.86 -1.45
C LEU A 5 -18.03 14.36 -0.44
N VAL A 6 -16.93 13.81 -0.90
CA VAL A 6 -15.82 13.29 -0.06
C VAL A 6 -15.19 14.44 0.74
N HIS A 7 -14.94 15.58 0.11
CA HIS A 7 -14.44 16.77 0.83
C HIS A 7 -15.40 17.22 1.93
N ARG A 8 -16.71 17.31 1.64
CA ARG A 8 -17.72 17.67 2.65
C ARG A 8 -17.78 16.68 3.82
N LEU A 9 -17.59 15.37 3.55
CA LEU A 9 -17.55 14.36 4.60
C LEU A 9 -16.36 14.58 5.54
N VAL A 10 -15.17 14.82 4.98
CA VAL A 10 -13.94 15.10 5.74
C VAL A 10 -14.05 16.39 6.55
N GLU A 11 -14.58 17.46 5.96
CA GLU A 11 -14.77 18.74 6.65
C GLU A 11 -15.77 18.62 7.81
N ARG A 12 -16.89 17.93 7.62
CA ARG A 12 -17.88 17.70 8.69
C ARG A 12 -17.33 16.89 9.85
N ALA A 13 -16.39 16.00 9.59
CA ALA A 13 -15.70 15.22 10.62
C ALA A 13 -14.59 15.99 11.34
N GLY A 14 -14.31 17.24 10.95
CA GLY A 14 -13.25 18.07 11.52
C GLY A 14 -11.84 17.67 11.10
N LEU A 15 -11.70 16.87 10.02
CA LEU A 15 -10.41 16.35 9.56
C LEU A 15 -9.71 17.27 8.54
N GLY A 16 -10.37 18.32 8.06
CA GLY A 16 -9.81 19.28 7.11
C GLY A 16 -8.52 19.96 7.57
N PRO A 17 -8.47 20.53 8.79
CA PRO A 17 -7.24 21.13 9.32
C PRO A 17 -6.05 20.15 9.37
N LEU A 18 -6.29 18.91 9.77
CA LEU A 18 -5.28 17.86 9.81
C LEU A 18 -4.70 17.56 8.42
N LEU A 19 -5.56 17.46 7.39
CA LEU A 19 -5.10 17.28 6.00
C LEU A 19 -4.31 18.50 5.49
N ALA A 20 -4.72 19.71 5.86
CA ALA A 20 -4.02 20.94 5.49
C ALA A 20 -2.62 21.03 6.14
N GLU A 21 -2.43 20.53 7.37
CA GLU A 21 -1.11 20.41 7.99
C GLU A 21 -0.23 19.42 7.21
N ARG A 22 -0.74 18.23 6.90
CA ARG A 22 0.01 17.24 6.10
C ARG A 22 0.38 17.76 4.72
N GLU A 23 -0.48 18.53 4.07
CA GLU A 23 -0.21 19.15 2.77
C GLU A 23 0.97 20.15 2.84
N ARG A 24 1.17 20.79 3.98
CA ARG A 24 2.34 21.65 4.24
C ARG A 24 3.58 20.88 4.70
N GLY A 25 3.52 19.55 4.72
CA GLY A 25 4.62 18.70 5.18
C GLY A 25 4.74 18.61 6.71
N VAL A 26 3.72 19.04 7.46
CA VAL A 26 3.67 18.94 8.92
C VAL A 26 3.00 17.64 9.31
N VAL A 27 3.63 16.89 10.19
CA VAL A 27 3.04 15.67 10.77
C VAL A 27 2.14 16.05 11.94
N PRO A 28 0.80 15.87 11.83
CA PRO A 28 -0.11 16.17 12.92
C PRO A 28 0.18 15.25 14.12
N SER A 29 0.20 15.82 15.31
CA SER A 29 0.49 15.09 16.53
C SER A 29 -0.22 15.70 17.74
N GLY A 30 -0.16 15.00 18.87
CA GLY A 30 -0.69 15.48 20.12
C GLY A 30 -2.03 14.85 20.50
N ARG A 31 -2.49 15.17 21.71
CA ARG A 31 -3.66 14.56 22.34
C ARG A 31 -4.95 14.88 21.56
N GLU A 32 -5.12 16.12 21.10
CA GLU A 32 -6.31 16.55 20.36
C GLU A 32 -6.48 15.78 19.04
N VAL A 33 -5.37 15.54 18.33
CA VAL A 33 -5.37 14.73 17.10
C VAL A 33 -5.77 13.30 17.41
N SER A 34 -5.20 12.70 18.48
CA SER A 34 -5.51 11.34 18.88
C SER A 34 -6.99 11.19 19.27
N GLU A 35 -7.54 12.14 20.02
CA GLU A 35 -8.96 12.17 20.40
C GLU A 35 -9.88 12.36 19.19
N LEU A 36 -9.49 13.21 18.22
CA LEU A 36 -10.22 13.39 16.98
C LEU A 36 -10.28 12.08 16.17
N LEU A 37 -9.14 11.43 15.97
CA LEU A 37 -9.06 10.16 15.23
C LEU A 37 -9.83 9.03 15.93
N ALA A 38 -9.87 9.01 17.26
CA ALA A 38 -10.61 8.00 18.01
C ALA A 38 -12.14 8.15 17.85
N ARG A 39 -12.68 9.38 17.82
CA ARG A 39 -14.13 9.67 17.78
C ARG A 39 -14.70 9.86 16.38
N ALA A 40 -13.87 10.22 15.39
CA ALA A 40 -14.35 10.51 14.06
C ALA A 40 -14.98 9.28 13.39
N ASP A 41 -15.94 9.54 12.50
CA ASP A 41 -16.60 8.52 11.69
C ASP A 41 -15.59 7.75 10.85
N LEU A 42 -15.76 6.42 10.75
CA LEU A 42 -14.79 5.55 10.10
C LEU A 42 -14.69 5.82 8.58
N LEU A 43 -15.81 6.17 7.93
CA LEU A 43 -15.78 6.47 6.49
C LEU A 43 -15.09 7.82 6.22
N ALA A 44 -15.32 8.81 7.09
CA ALA A 44 -14.62 10.09 7.01
C ALA A 44 -13.10 9.92 7.22
N LEU A 45 -12.72 9.08 8.17
CA LEU A 45 -11.32 8.71 8.43
C LEU A 45 -10.68 8.04 7.22
N GLY A 46 -11.36 7.05 6.61
CA GLY A 46 -10.88 6.37 5.40
C GLY A 46 -10.72 7.37 4.25
N ALA A 47 -11.71 8.24 4.04
CA ALA A 47 -11.65 9.26 3.01
C ALA A 47 -10.46 10.22 3.20
N ALA A 48 -10.21 10.69 4.43
CA ALA A 48 -9.07 11.54 4.75
C ALA A 48 -7.73 10.83 4.52
N ALA A 49 -7.64 9.57 4.95
CA ALA A 49 -6.44 8.77 4.76
C ALA A 49 -6.16 8.44 3.28
N ASP A 50 -7.19 8.19 2.46
CA ASP A 50 -7.03 7.98 1.01
C ASP A 50 -6.57 9.29 0.31
N ILE A 51 -7.11 10.46 0.70
CA ILE A 51 -6.64 11.75 0.20
C ILE A 51 -5.16 11.95 0.52
N ALA A 52 -4.74 11.74 1.77
CA ALA A 52 -3.35 11.85 2.18
C ALA A 52 -2.46 10.87 1.40
N ARG A 53 -2.86 9.59 1.30
CA ARG A 53 -2.13 8.56 0.55
C ARG A 53 -1.93 8.95 -0.92
N ARG A 54 -3.00 9.42 -1.61
CA ARG A 54 -2.91 9.82 -3.02
C ARG A 54 -1.95 10.97 -3.24
N ARG A 55 -1.93 11.93 -2.34
CA ARG A 55 -1.00 13.06 -2.41
C ARG A 55 0.45 12.64 -2.17
N GLU A 56 0.68 11.76 -1.21
CA GLU A 56 2.00 11.39 -0.72
C GLU A 56 2.62 10.20 -1.49
N CYS A 57 1.82 9.23 -1.92
CA CYS A 57 2.27 7.99 -2.55
C CYS A 57 1.79 7.83 -4.00
N GLY A 58 0.93 8.75 -4.50
CA GLY A 58 0.34 8.68 -5.85
C GLY A 58 -0.81 7.67 -5.98
N ASP A 59 -1.18 7.37 -7.23
CA ASP A 59 -2.31 6.48 -7.56
C ASP A 59 -1.88 5.02 -7.80
N GLU A 60 -0.65 4.67 -7.43
CA GLU A 60 -0.14 3.32 -7.51
C GLU A 60 -0.27 2.58 -6.19
N ALA A 61 -0.56 1.27 -6.27
CA ALA A 61 -0.33 0.34 -5.18
C ALA A 61 0.77 -0.65 -5.56
N ARG A 62 1.84 -0.70 -4.75
CA ARG A 62 2.92 -1.66 -4.96
C ARG A 62 2.52 -3.01 -4.40
N ILE A 63 2.84 -4.06 -5.13
CA ILE A 63 2.58 -5.44 -4.76
C ILE A 63 3.92 -6.13 -4.62
N HIS A 64 4.33 -6.39 -3.38
CA HIS A 64 5.61 -7.01 -3.04
C HIS A 64 5.57 -8.52 -3.24
N ILE A 65 6.57 -9.08 -3.92
CA ILE A 65 6.70 -10.50 -4.22
C ILE A 65 8.10 -10.97 -3.79
N PRO A 66 8.23 -12.09 -3.14
CA PRO A 66 7.20 -13.07 -2.71
C PRO A 66 6.51 -12.69 -1.40
N SER A 67 7.04 -11.76 -0.63
CA SER A 67 6.55 -11.41 0.70
C SER A 67 6.72 -9.92 1.00
N ALA A 68 6.19 -9.48 2.12
CA ALA A 68 6.41 -8.13 2.61
C ALA A 68 7.91 -7.87 2.88
N PRO A 69 8.40 -6.68 2.50
CA PRO A 69 9.75 -6.26 2.89
C PRO A 69 9.84 -6.14 4.42
N PRO A 70 11.04 -6.20 5.01
CA PRO A 70 11.22 -5.92 6.43
C PRO A 70 10.78 -4.49 6.74
N ALA A 71 10.19 -4.28 7.92
CA ALA A 71 9.85 -2.95 8.39
C ALA A 71 11.12 -2.11 8.52
N SER A 72 11.05 -0.85 8.08
CA SER A 72 12.18 0.10 8.08
C SER A 72 11.66 1.52 8.30
N GLU A 73 12.54 2.47 8.41
CA GLU A 73 12.16 3.87 8.44
C GLU A 73 11.37 4.23 7.16
N GLY A 74 10.18 4.81 7.34
CA GLY A 74 9.27 5.13 6.24
C GLY A 74 8.47 3.96 5.67
N LEU A 75 8.52 2.77 6.32
CA LEU A 75 7.74 1.59 5.92
C LEU A 75 7.22 0.82 7.12
N VAL A 76 5.90 0.61 7.16
CA VAL A 76 5.20 -0.17 8.18
C VAL A 76 4.52 -1.37 7.52
N VAL A 77 4.62 -2.55 8.13
CA VAL A 77 3.94 -3.77 7.67
C VAL A 77 2.80 -4.11 8.63
N ILE A 78 1.59 -4.17 8.10
CA ILE A 78 0.35 -4.49 8.82
C ILE A 78 -0.10 -5.91 8.49
N GLY A 79 -0.51 -6.65 9.50
CA GLY A 79 -1.04 -8.01 9.36
C GLY A 79 -0.30 -9.06 10.17
N ARG A 80 0.95 -8.78 10.58
CA ARG A 80 1.73 -9.69 11.43
C ARG A 80 1.36 -9.62 12.91
N GLU A 81 0.72 -8.54 13.33
CA GLU A 81 0.17 -8.40 14.69
C GLU A 81 -1.17 -9.12 14.77
N ALA A 82 -1.22 -10.27 15.42
CA ALA A 82 -2.37 -11.18 15.47
C ALA A 82 -3.63 -10.60 16.14
N SER A 83 -3.56 -9.44 16.78
CA SER A 83 -4.61 -8.89 17.63
C SER A 83 -5.56 -7.90 16.96
N LEU A 84 -5.13 -7.22 15.86
CA LEU A 84 -5.94 -6.19 15.22
C LEU A 84 -6.76 -6.76 14.06
N ARG A 85 -8.10 -6.63 14.13
CA ARG A 85 -9.02 -7.07 13.09
C ARG A 85 -10.16 -6.05 12.89
N GLY A 86 -10.80 -6.13 11.73
CA GLY A 86 -11.99 -5.31 11.43
C GLY A 86 -11.72 -3.80 11.53
N THR A 87 -12.59 -3.10 12.22
CA THR A 87 -12.52 -1.63 12.34
C THR A 87 -11.29 -1.13 13.11
N ALA A 88 -10.80 -1.90 14.09
CA ALA A 88 -9.59 -1.55 14.83
C ALA A 88 -8.34 -1.55 13.92
N LEU A 89 -8.24 -2.52 13.01
CA LEU A 89 -7.19 -2.58 11.99
C LEU A 89 -7.25 -1.36 11.06
N LEU A 90 -8.44 -1.02 10.56
CA LEU A 90 -8.62 0.12 9.68
C LEU A 90 -8.28 1.44 10.37
N ARG A 91 -8.69 1.63 11.63
CA ARG A 91 -8.30 2.80 12.44
C ARG A 91 -6.80 2.88 12.66
N ARG A 92 -6.11 1.76 12.85
CA ARG A 92 -4.64 1.73 12.96
C ARG A 92 -4.00 2.21 11.66
N ILE A 93 -4.41 1.69 10.50
CA ILE A 93 -3.91 2.10 9.18
C ILE A 93 -4.12 3.61 8.97
N VAL A 94 -5.32 4.11 9.28
CA VAL A 94 -5.64 5.54 9.21
C VAL A 94 -4.74 6.36 10.13
N SER A 95 -4.55 5.93 11.38
CA SER A 95 -3.69 6.62 12.34
C SER A 95 -2.26 6.69 11.80
N ASP A 96 -1.69 5.56 11.37
CA ASP A 96 -0.34 5.52 10.81
C ASP A 96 -0.22 6.43 9.57
N ARG A 97 -1.24 6.48 8.70
CA ARG A 97 -1.26 7.37 7.53
C ARG A 97 -1.34 8.84 7.92
N LEU A 98 -2.19 9.20 8.87
CA LEU A 98 -2.48 10.60 9.19
C LEU A 98 -1.50 11.20 10.21
N THR A 99 -0.86 10.40 11.07
CA THR A 99 0.08 10.86 12.10
C THR A 99 1.50 10.31 11.97
N GLY A 100 1.73 9.41 11.04
CA GLY A 100 3.07 8.90 10.72
C GLY A 100 3.86 9.85 9.80
N PRO A 101 5.11 9.52 9.47
CA PRO A 101 5.94 10.29 8.55
C PRO A 101 5.25 10.59 7.22
N ILE A 102 5.58 11.71 6.60
CA ILE A 102 5.10 12.03 5.25
C ILE A 102 5.65 11.00 4.26
N ALA A 103 4.82 10.58 3.31
CA ALA A 103 5.12 9.53 2.34
C ALA A 103 5.39 8.14 2.94
N LEU A 104 4.97 7.91 4.19
CA LEU A 104 5.04 6.58 4.82
C LEU A 104 4.44 5.52 3.90
N ARG A 105 5.18 4.43 3.66
CA ARG A 105 4.65 3.25 2.96
C ARG A 105 4.00 2.30 3.97
N ILE A 106 2.72 2.00 3.77
CA ILE A 106 1.96 1.07 4.61
C ILE A 106 1.65 -0.17 3.79
N VAL A 107 2.33 -1.26 4.12
CA VAL A 107 2.20 -2.56 3.47
C VAL A 107 1.19 -3.41 4.22
N VAL A 108 0.21 -3.94 3.52
CA VAL A 108 -0.78 -4.87 4.08
C VAL A 108 -0.48 -6.29 3.62
N ASP A 109 -0.28 -7.18 4.57
CA ASP A 109 -0.06 -8.60 4.32
C ASP A 109 -1.40 -9.31 4.09
N PHE A 110 -1.72 -9.61 2.83
CA PHE A 110 -2.99 -10.27 2.48
C PHE A 110 -2.99 -11.78 2.78
N GLU A 111 -1.84 -12.41 3.01
CA GLU A 111 -1.80 -13.79 3.47
C GLU A 111 -2.41 -13.92 4.87
N MET A 112 -2.13 -12.93 5.72
CA MET A 112 -2.61 -12.90 7.10
C MET A 112 -4.04 -12.35 7.23
N LEU A 113 -4.44 -11.41 6.39
CA LEU A 113 -5.68 -10.64 6.54
C LEU A 113 -6.77 -11.03 5.52
N GLY A 114 -6.41 -11.69 4.43
CA GLY A 114 -7.29 -11.93 3.29
C GLY A 114 -7.33 -10.76 2.30
N LEU A 115 -7.66 -11.08 1.04
CA LEU A 115 -7.65 -10.10 -0.06
C LEU A 115 -8.72 -9.03 0.08
N GLU A 116 -9.90 -9.38 0.61
CA GLU A 116 -11.00 -8.44 0.82
C GLU A 116 -10.61 -7.35 1.80
N ILE A 117 -10.02 -7.73 2.93
CA ILE A 117 -9.53 -6.76 3.93
C ILE A 117 -8.38 -5.94 3.37
N ALA A 118 -7.46 -6.56 2.62
CA ALA A 118 -6.36 -5.86 1.97
C ALA A 118 -6.87 -4.82 0.96
N GLN A 119 -7.90 -5.13 0.17
CA GLN A 119 -8.53 -4.17 -0.74
C GLN A 119 -9.15 -2.99 0.02
N VAL A 120 -9.91 -3.26 1.10
CA VAL A 120 -10.49 -2.20 1.94
C VAL A 120 -9.39 -1.33 2.54
N ALA A 121 -8.31 -1.94 3.03
CA ALA A 121 -7.17 -1.23 3.61
C ALA A 121 -6.53 -0.21 2.65
N LEU A 122 -6.48 -0.50 1.34
CA LEU A 122 -6.02 0.47 0.33
C LEU A 122 -6.88 1.74 0.31
N SER A 123 -8.19 1.62 0.51
CA SER A 123 -9.11 2.77 0.61
C SER A 123 -9.03 3.48 1.97
N PHE A 124 -8.32 2.91 2.93
CA PHE A 124 -8.08 3.45 4.27
C PHE A 124 -6.64 3.94 4.48
N GLY A 125 -5.88 4.16 3.40
CA GLY A 125 -4.57 4.79 3.47
C GLY A 125 -3.37 3.83 3.32
N ALA A 126 -3.58 2.51 3.18
CA ALA A 126 -2.51 1.61 2.79
C ALA A 126 -2.04 1.93 1.36
N SER A 127 -0.76 1.75 1.11
CA SER A 127 -0.13 2.06 -0.20
C SER A 127 0.38 0.81 -0.90
N ASP A 128 0.57 -0.28 -0.17
CA ASP A 128 1.26 -1.47 -0.65
C ASP A 128 0.53 -2.74 -0.19
N LEU A 129 0.65 -3.79 -0.98
CA LEU A 129 0.22 -5.14 -0.64
C LEU A 129 1.40 -6.10 -0.65
N ALA A 130 1.35 -7.14 0.17
CA ALA A 130 2.32 -8.21 0.16
C ALA A 130 1.67 -9.56 0.44
N GLY A 131 2.27 -10.63 -0.07
CA GLY A 131 1.83 -12.00 0.17
C GLY A 131 2.20 -12.95 -0.97
N PRO A 132 1.88 -14.23 -0.84
CA PRO A 132 2.29 -15.26 -1.79
C PRO A 132 1.53 -15.13 -3.11
N ILE A 133 2.27 -14.92 -4.21
CA ILE A 133 1.74 -14.79 -5.56
C ILE A 133 2.30 -15.90 -6.43
N ALA A 134 1.41 -16.60 -7.15
CA ALA A 134 1.80 -17.66 -8.07
C ALA A 134 2.68 -17.12 -9.20
N SER A 135 3.92 -17.61 -9.28
CA SER A 135 4.87 -17.30 -10.36
C SER A 135 4.59 -18.17 -11.59
N ARG A 136 4.79 -17.61 -12.80
CA ARG A 136 4.74 -18.39 -14.06
C ARG A 136 5.93 -19.34 -14.25
N ARG A 137 7.03 -19.13 -13.55
CA ARG A 137 8.24 -19.95 -13.68
C ARG A 137 8.27 -21.01 -12.59
N GLY A 138 7.94 -22.24 -13.02
CA GLY A 138 8.19 -23.46 -12.28
C GLY A 138 7.73 -23.39 -10.84
N LEU A 139 6.57 -23.96 -10.58
CA LEU A 139 6.16 -24.23 -9.22
C LEU A 139 7.33 -24.97 -8.54
N PRO A 140 7.94 -24.43 -7.46
CA PRO A 140 8.67 -25.31 -6.58
C PRO A 140 7.71 -26.45 -6.24
N MET A 141 8.21 -27.63 -5.99
CA MET A 141 7.42 -28.76 -5.46
C MET A 141 6.96 -28.38 -4.04
N VAL A 142 6.04 -27.47 -3.97
CA VAL A 142 5.37 -27.01 -2.77
C VAL A 142 4.17 -27.91 -2.57
N ASP A 143 3.95 -28.34 -1.35
CA ASP A 143 2.86 -29.23 -0.97
C ASP A 143 1.52 -28.73 -1.54
N ARG A 144 0.64 -29.63 -1.97
CA ARG A 144 -0.62 -29.30 -2.64
C ARG A 144 -1.51 -28.31 -1.84
N ASP A 145 -1.37 -28.29 -0.51
CA ASP A 145 -2.11 -27.37 0.36
C ASP A 145 -1.56 -25.93 0.30
N ASP A 146 -0.27 -25.73 0.10
CA ASP A 146 0.31 -24.39 -0.06
C ASP A 146 0.01 -23.76 -1.42
N GLN A 147 -0.19 -24.58 -2.47
CA GLN A 147 -0.62 -24.08 -3.79
C GLN A 147 -2.03 -23.45 -3.77
N LYS A 148 -2.91 -23.90 -2.91
CA LYS A 148 -4.27 -23.35 -2.76
C LYS A 148 -4.29 -21.95 -2.15
N LYS A 149 -3.22 -21.53 -1.47
CA LYS A 149 -3.09 -20.22 -0.84
C LYS A 149 -2.46 -19.16 -1.74
N MET A 150 -1.89 -19.55 -2.89
CA MET A 150 -1.23 -18.60 -3.79
C MET A 150 -2.24 -17.87 -4.67
N VAL A 151 -2.18 -16.55 -4.64
CA VAL A 151 -3.03 -15.67 -5.46
C VAL A 151 -2.39 -15.47 -6.83
N LYS A 152 -3.20 -15.43 -7.89
CA LYS A 152 -2.72 -15.13 -9.24
C LYS A 152 -2.46 -13.62 -9.42
N ARG A 153 -1.40 -13.25 -10.15
CA ARG A 153 -1.10 -11.83 -10.44
C ARG A 153 -2.30 -11.05 -10.97
N ARG A 154 -3.08 -11.64 -11.90
CA ARG A 154 -4.28 -11.00 -12.46
C ARG A 154 -5.38 -10.77 -11.43
N GLU A 155 -5.49 -11.65 -10.45
CA GLU A 155 -6.50 -11.59 -9.40
C GLU A 155 -6.19 -10.44 -8.44
N ILE A 156 -4.96 -10.37 -7.90
CA ILE A 156 -4.58 -9.27 -7.01
C ILE A 156 -4.57 -7.93 -7.74
N ALA A 157 -4.18 -7.88 -9.03
CA ALA A 157 -4.30 -6.67 -9.83
C ALA A 157 -5.76 -6.18 -9.89
N ALA A 158 -6.72 -7.07 -10.12
CA ALA A 158 -8.14 -6.71 -10.14
C ALA A 158 -8.66 -6.20 -8.78
N TYR A 159 -8.12 -6.69 -7.64
CA TYR A 159 -8.44 -6.12 -6.33
C TYR A 159 -7.92 -4.69 -6.17
N VAL A 160 -6.70 -4.42 -6.62
CA VAL A 160 -6.10 -3.07 -6.60
C VAL A 160 -6.86 -2.11 -7.52
N GLU A 161 -7.21 -2.54 -8.73
CA GLU A 161 -7.98 -1.74 -9.69
C GLU A 161 -9.38 -1.39 -9.17
N ARG A 162 -10.05 -2.32 -8.48
CA ARG A 162 -11.34 -2.06 -7.80
C ARG A 162 -11.22 -1.05 -6.67
N ALA A 163 -10.06 -0.94 -6.04
CA ALA A 163 -9.76 0.14 -5.09
C ALA A 163 -9.44 1.49 -5.77
N GLY A 164 -9.51 1.54 -7.10
CA GLY A 164 -9.23 2.74 -7.89
C GLY A 164 -7.74 3.10 -7.96
N LEU A 165 -6.86 2.09 -7.89
CA LEU A 165 -5.42 2.23 -7.93
C LEU A 165 -4.80 1.43 -9.09
N ARG A 166 -3.60 1.82 -9.51
CA ARG A 166 -2.82 1.11 -10.52
C ARG A 166 -1.87 0.10 -9.85
N PRO A 167 -1.95 -1.20 -10.17
CA PRO A 167 -1.08 -2.21 -9.58
C PRO A 167 0.35 -2.11 -10.16
N VAL A 168 1.36 -2.13 -9.29
CA VAL A 168 2.78 -2.17 -9.65
C VAL A 168 3.46 -3.30 -8.89
N PHE A 169 3.93 -4.32 -9.62
CA PHE A 169 4.61 -5.46 -9.01
C PHE A 169 6.08 -5.14 -8.76
N VAL A 170 6.53 -5.33 -7.53
CA VAL A 170 7.92 -5.13 -7.10
C VAL A 170 8.50 -6.41 -6.51
N SER A 171 9.76 -6.73 -6.88
CA SER A 171 10.47 -7.85 -6.26
C SER A 171 11.11 -7.41 -4.96
N THR A 172 10.95 -8.22 -3.92
CA THR A 172 11.61 -8.01 -2.62
C THR A 172 12.98 -8.70 -2.54
N ASP A 173 13.31 -9.55 -3.51
CA ASP A 173 14.62 -10.20 -3.58
C ASP A 173 15.66 -9.22 -4.13
N ALA A 174 16.53 -8.73 -3.26
CA ALA A 174 17.62 -7.80 -3.59
C ALA A 174 18.63 -8.34 -4.65
N ARG A 175 18.47 -9.59 -5.12
CA ARG A 175 19.33 -10.21 -6.13
C ARG A 175 18.87 -10.00 -7.57
N GLU A 176 17.70 -9.50 -7.85
CA GLU A 176 17.22 -9.24 -9.22
C GLU A 176 17.46 -7.80 -9.70
N GLY A 177 17.80 -6.86 -8.83
CA GLY A 177 18.04 -5.44 -9.19
C GLY A 177 19.34 -5.20 -9.98
N GLU A 178 20.29 -6.12 -9.97
CA GLU A 178 21.59 -5.93 -10.65
C GLU A 178 21.68 -6.52 -12.08
N ARG A 179 20.65 -7.18 -12.60
CA ARG A 179 20.68 -7.81 -13.94
C ARG A 179 19.88 -7.06 -15.01
N GLY A 180 19.56 -5.81 -14.80
CA GLY A 180 18.70 -5.02 -15.70
C GLY A 180 19.34 -3.80 -16.36
N ALA A 181 20.67 -3.70 -16.44
CA ALA A 181 21.31 -2.76 -17.35
C ALA A 181 21.46 -3.46 -18.72
N PRO A 182 20.85 -2.98 -19.81
CA PRO A 182 21.16 -3.49 -21.12
C PRO A 182 22.60 -3.08 -21.45
N ALA A 183 23.47 -4.08 -21.63
CA ALA A 183 24.76 -3.87 -22.24
C ALA A 183 24.52 -3.33 -23.66
N ASP A 184 24.84 -2.06 -23.84
CA ASP A 184 24.93 -1.42 -25.16
C ASP A 184 26.11 -2.08 -25.92
N SER A 185 25.80 -3.10 -26.70
CA SER A 185 26.68 -3.68 -27.70
C SER A 185 26.19 -3.27 -29.07
N GLY A 186 26.44 -1.99 -29.41
CA GLY A 186 26.31 -1.51 -30.78
C GLY A 186 27.26 -2.30 -31.73
N PRO A 187 26.78 -2.72 -32.91
CA PRO A 187 27.61 -3.44 -33.87
C PRO A 187 28.70 -2.53 -34.44
N ARG A 188 29.98 -2.91 -34.23
CA ARG A 188 31.12 -2.31 -34.94
C ARG A 188 31.12 -2.84 -36.36
N TYR A 189 30.71 -2.03 -37.32
CA TYR A 189 30.99 -2.29 -38.73
C TYR A 189 32.46 -2.00 -39.00
N HIS A 190 33.23 -3.04 -39.31
CA HIS A 190 34.51 -2.92 -39.99
C HIS A 190 34.25 -2.72 -41.46
N VAL A 191 34.71 -1.58 -41.99
CA VAL A 191 34.81 -1.33 -43.42
C VAL A 191 36.28 -1.50 -43.75
N ASP A 192 36.62 -2.62 -44.44
CA ASP A 192 37.90 -2.79 -45.10
C ASP A 192 37.84 -2.21 -46.52
N SER A 193 38.80 -1.42 -46.85
CA SER A 193 39.09 -0.84 -48.18
C SER A 193 39.97 -1.76 -48.96
#